data_2bb952eed06f4279f97829c044226418
#
_entry.id   2bb952eed06f4279f97829c044226418
#
_cell.length_a   1.000
_cell.length_b   1.000
_cell.length_c   1.000
_cell.angle_alpha   90.00
_cell.angle_beta   90.00
_cell.angle_gamma   90.00
#
_symmetry.space_group_name_H-M   'P 1'
#
loop_
_entity.id
_entity.type
_entity.pdbx_description
1 polymer ?
#
loop_
_entity_poly.entity_id
_entity_poly.type
_entity_poly.pdbx_seq_one_letter_code
_entity_poly.pdbx_strand_id
1 'polypeptide(L)'
;MKWAALWLCGAILANEARADSTLIEHVHGYTLAAERLHRFDALVFANGRVLATGSAATLRKRFPGAEHIDGGGKTLLPGLIDAHGHITDLGFQYTRIQLVGSPSLADAQQRIRTYAAAHPDLSWYRGGGWNQVIWQLGRFPLASELDAVIADKPAALERVDGHALWVNSAALRAAGITRSTADPVGGRIERDAGGNPSGVLVDKAMDLIDTVMPAPQEAESIAAIKAAVAHMNSVGLTSAGDAGASARTIGFYRQLADQGQLSVRVYAMIYDVEQDFAALSRQGLLIGYAGDHLNVRSVKLFADGALGSRGAALLAPYSDAPAQRGLLFMSDAEMERKIQTALAAGYQVNVHAIGDAANRQVLDGFEAAYKAVGGRELRNRIEHAQVVALSDIPRFKQLNLIASMQPTHATSDMNMAQDRIGPERLKGAYAWRSFLNQGTRIAGGSDFPVESDNPFFGLHAAVTRTDHEGRPRGGWHAEQAMTLIEAFRAFTLDAAYAQHQEKEIGSLEAGKWADFILIDRDLFAMPAADIWQIKVEQTWVAGKRVF
;
A
#
# COMPACT_ATOMS: atom_id res chain seq x y z
N MET A 1 1.59 36.05 43.34
CA MET A 1 2.72 36.19 42.40
C MET A 1 3.07 34.91 41.58
N LYS A 2 2.15 33.95 41.40
CA LYS A 2 2.44 32.70 40.61
C LYS A 2 1.77 32.66 39.21
N TRP A 3 0.98 33.65 38.83
CA TRP A 3 0.26 33.69 37.54
C TRP A 3 0.99 34.50 36.43
N ALA A 4 1.93 35.36 36.79
CA ALA A 4 2.67 36.18 35.81
C ALA A 4 3.79 35.38 35.08
N ALA A 5 4.35 34.34 35.70
CA ALA A 5 5.43 33.55 35.11
C ALA A 5 4.95 32.62 33.95
N LEU A 6 3.71 32.10 34.01
CA LEU A 6 3.17 31.25 32.97
C LEU A 6 2.86 32.02 31.67
N TRP A 7 2.46 33.29 31.78
CA TRP A 7 2.20 34.15 30.62
C TRP A 7 3.49 34.60 29.92
N LEU A 8 4.59 34.82 30.66
CA LEU A 8 5.86 35.19 30.07
C LEU A 8 6.51 34.03 29.33
N CYS A 9 6.48 32.80 29.86
CA CYS A 9 6.99 31.63 29.15
C CYS A 9 6.20 31.30 27.87
N GLY A 10 4.87 31.42 27.90
CA GLY A 10 4.04 31.23 26.70
C GLY A 10 4.28 32.29 25.62
N ALA A 11 4.55 33.55 26.01
CA ALA A 11 4.85 34.63 25.08
C ALA A 11 6.27 34.52 24.49
N ILE A 12 7.25 34.02 25.24
CA ILE A 12 8.64 33.79 24.78
C ILE A 12 8.66 32.62 23.81
N LEU A 13 8.03 31.49 24.13
CA LEU A 13 7.93 30.35 23.21
C LEU A 13 7.17 30.69 21.92
N ALA A 14 6.11 31.50 21.99
CA ALA A 14 5.38 31.97 20.82
C ALA A 14 6.19 32.96 19.96
N ASN A 15 7.14 33.68 20.55
CA ASN A 15 8.00 34.63 19.84
C ASN A 15 9.22 33.95 19.22
N GLU A 16 9.79 32.94 19.87
CA GLU A 16 10.86 32.08 19.29
C GLU A 16 10.34 31.26 18.11
N ALA A 17 9.15 30.66 18.22
CA ALA A 17 8.51 29.94 17.10
C ALA A 17 8.18 30.84 15.89
N ARG A 18 8.12 32.18 16.09
CA ARG A 18 7.95 33.14 15.02
C ARG A 18 9.25 33.50 14.28
N ALA A 19 10.41 33.41 14.93
CA ALA A 19 11.70 33.73 14.34
C ALA A 19 12.22 32.61 13.41
N ASP A 20 11.89 31.34 13.71
CA ASP A 20 12.35 30.16 12.94
C ASP A 20 11.22 29.55 12.08
N SER A 21 10.25 30.36 11.66
CA SER A 21 9.15 29.89 10.81
C SER A 21 9.47 30.03 9.33
N THR A 22 8.89 29.13 8.52
CA THR A 22 8.94 29.18 7.05
C THR A 22 7.56 29.49 6.50
N LEU A 23 7.48 30.44 5.57
CA LEU A 23 6.28 30.82 4.83
C LEU A 23 6.45 30.40 3.37
N ILE A 24 5.64 29.44 2.92
CA ILE A 24 5.49 29.14 1.49
C ILE A 24 4.30 29.95 0.97
N GLU A 25 4.50 30.70 -0.10
CA GLU A 25 3.49 31.57 -0.70
C GLU A 25 3.47 31.46 -2.23
N HIS A 26 2.56 32.13 -2.92
CA HIS A 26 2.28 31.96 -4.35
C HIS A 26 1.96 30.51 -4.70
N VAL A 27 1.04 29.92 -3.95
CA VAL A 27 0.53 28.56 -4.18
C VAL A 27 -0.99 28.58 -4.40
N HIS A 28 -1.49 27.57 -5.11
CA HIS A 28 -2.91 27.19 -5.11
C HIS A 28 -3.09 26.10 -4.03
N GLY A 29 -3.24 26.54 -2.78
CA GLY A 29 -3.32 25.63 -1.64
C GLY A 29 -4.72 25.09 -1.41
N TYR A 30 -4.82 23.79 -1.10
CA TYR A 30 -6.05 23.12 -0.72
C TYR A 30 -5.82 22.23 0.50
N THR A 31 -6.77 22.21 1.41
CA THR A 31 -6.79 21.28 2.55
C THR A 31 -8.22 20.98 2.94
N LEU A 32 -8.45 19.82 3.53
CA LEU A 32 -9.73 19.51 4.18
C LEU A 32 -9.66 19.94 5.64
N ALA A 33 -10.59 20.76 6.08
CA ALA A 33 -10.78 21.11 7.49
C ALA A 33 -12.27 21.12 7.82
N ALA A 34 -12.66 20.61 8.97
CA ALA A 34 -14.06 20.44 9.34
C ALA A 34 -14.89 19.81 8.19
N GLU A 35 -14.34 18.80 7.54
CA GLU A 35 -14.95 18.05 6.42
C GLU A 35 -15.21 18.86 5.14
N ARG A 36 -14.67 20.07 5.03
CA ARG A 36 -14.82 20.95 3.86
C ARG A 36 -13.48 21.24 3.20
N LEU A 37 -13.51 21.42 1.89
CA LEU A 37 -12.35 21.87 1.14
C LEU A 37 -12.13 23.36 1.36
N HIS A 38 -10.97 23.72 1.92
CA HIS A 38 -10.51 25.08 2.11
C HIS A 38 -9.42 25.43 1.12
N ARG A 39 -9.45 26.66 0.60
CA ARG A 39 -8.42 27.21 -0.29
C ARG A 39 -7.59 28.24 0.45
N PHE A 40 -6.29 28.29 0.12
CA PHE A 40 -5.35 29.27 0.64
C PHE A 40 -4.27 29.55 -0.40
N ASP A 41 -3.53 30.65 -0.25
CA ASP A 41 -2.41 31.01 -1.14
C ASP A 41 -1.06 31.02 -0.41
N ALA A 42 -1.05 30.71 0.91
CA ALA A 42 0.15 30.59 1.69
C ALA A 42 -0.01 29.65 2.90
N LEU A 43 1.09 29.01 3.29
CA LEU A 43 1.25 28.12 4.44
C LEU A 43 2.45 28.57 5.27
N VAL A 44 2.27 28.68 6.61
CA VAL A 44 3.38 28.90 7.55
C VAL A 44 3.55 27.67 8.43
N PHE A 45 4.79 27.23 8.60
CA PHE A 45 5.15 26.14 9.51
C PHE A 45 6.44 26.47 10.29
N ALA A 46 6.62 25.85 11.45
CA ALA A 46 7.84 25.88 12.24
C ALA A 46 7.93 24.60 13.07
N ASN A 47 9.17 24.17 13.36
CA ASN A 47 9.43 22.94 14.15
C ASN A 47 8.67 21.72 13.62
N GLY A 48 8.54 21.61 12.28
CA GLY A 48 7.84 20.54 11.61
C GLY A 48 6.31 20.60 11.67
N ARG A 49 5.71 21.63 12.29
CA ARG A 49 4.27 21.76 12.48
C ARG A 49 3.69 22.95 11.72
N VAL A 50 2.51 22.77 11.17
CA VAL A 50 1.72 23.87 10.57
C VAL A 50 1.34 24.87 11.65
N LEU A 51 1.60 26.15 11.40
CA LEU A 51 1.16 27.26 12.25
C LEU A 51 -0.12 27.91 11.74
N ALA A 52 -0.23 28.05 10.43
CA ALA A 52 -1.42 28.61 9.78
C ALA A 52 -1.40 28.38 8.26
N THR A 53 -2.61 28.32 7.67
CA THR A 53 -2.88 28.52 6.24
C THR A 53 -3.74 29.74 6.06
N GLY A 54 -3.62 30.44 4.91
CA GLY A 54 -4.44 31.64 4.66
C GLY A 54 -3.92 32.47 3.51
N SER A 55 -4.28 33.77 3.50
CA SER A 55 -3.74 34.68 2.49
C SER A 55 -2.29 35.09 2.80
N ALA A 56 -1.44 35.12 1.80
CA ALA A 56 -0.04 35.54 1.92
C ALA A 56 0.09 36.91 2.59
N ALA A 57 -0.76 37.87 2.22
CA ALA A 57 -0.77 39.21 2.82
C ALA A 57 -1.03 39.19 4.32
N THR A 58 -1.92 38.32 4.79
CA THR A 58 -2.25 38.16 6.22
C THR A 58 -1.10 37.47 6.95
N LEU A 59 -0.55 36.39 6.36
CA LEU A 59 0.47 35.58 7.02
C LEU A 59 1.81 36.32 7.09
N ARG A 60 2.21 37.09 6.08
CA ARG A 60 3.40 37.97 6.14
C ARG A 60 3.32 38.97 7.30
N LYS A 61 2.14 39.56 7.55
CA LYS A 61 1.95 40.49 8.68
C LYS A 61 2.01 39.77 10.03
N ARG A 62 1.48 38.56 10.07
CA ARG A 62 1.43 37.75 11.30
C ARG A 62 2.78 37.14 11.66
N PHE A 63 3.59 36.82 10.66
CA PHE A 63 4.90 36.16 10.77
C PHE A 63 5.99 36.94 10.03
N PRO A 64 6.32 38.16 10.47
CA PRO A 64 7.23 39.05 9.72
C PRO A 64 8.68 38.58 9.68
N GLY A 65 9.07 37.62 10.52
CA GLY A 65 10.40 37.02 10.56
C GLY A 65 10.51 35.66 9.87
N ALA A 66 9.45 35.21 9.20
CA ALA A 66 9.47 33.91 8.52
C ALA A 66 10.42 33.93 7.31
N GLU A 67 11.16 32.83 7.10
CA GLU A 67 11.84 32.57 5.84
C GLU A 67 10.81 32.39 4.73
N HIS A 68 11.04 33.04 3.57
CA HIS A 68 10.10 33.00 2.46
C HIS A 68 10.54 31.99 1.40
N ILE A 69 9.61 31.12 1.01
CA ILE A 69 9.74 30.21 -0.13
C ILE A 69 8.66 30.56 -1.14
N ASP A 70 9.07 30.81 -2.38
CA ASP A 70 8.14 30.99 -3.50
C ASP A 70 7.67 29.63 -4.01
N GLY A 71 6.37 29.35 -3.93
CA GLY A 71 5.73 28.13 -4.44
C GLY A 71 5.51 28.14 -5.95
N GLY A 72 5.87 29.23 -6.64
CA GLY A 72 5.89 29.30 -8.11
C GLY A 72 4.53 29.09 -8.79
N GLY A 73 3.43 29.42 -8.13
CA GLY A 73 2.08 29.18 -8.64
C GLY A 73 1.66 27.71 -8.68
N LYS A 74 2.40 26.81 -8.02
CA LYS A 74 2.09 25.38 -7.96
C LYS A 74 0.91 25.09 -7.04
N THR A 75 0.34 23.92 -7.22
CA THR A 75 -0.72 23.46 -6.30
C THR A 75 -0.09 22.79 -5.07
N LEU A 76 -0.49 23.26 -3.89
CA LEU A 76 -0.06 22.72 -2.60
C LEU A 76 -1.20 21.91 -1.96
N LEU A 77 -0.92 20.64 -1.68
CA LEU A 77 -1.84 19.70 -1.03
C LEU A 77 -1.23 19.16 0.26
N PRO A 78 -2.03 18.68 1.24
CA PRO A 78 -1.53 17.79 2.28
C PRO A 78 -0.80 16.61 1.65
N GLY A 79 0.21 16.10 2.32
CA GLY A 79 0.85 14.86 1.92
C GLY A 79 -0.15 13.74 1.80
N LEU A 80 -0.06 12.97 0.70
CA LEU A 80 -0.98 11.88 0.44
C LEU A 80 -0.61 10.65 1.28
N ILE A 81 -1.60 9.87 1.61
CA ILE A 81 -1.51 8.70 2.50
C ILE A 81 -2.05 7.49 1.75
N ASP A 82 -1.23 6.46 1.65
CA ASP A 82 -1.68 5.14 1.21
C ASP A 82 -2.09 4.32 2.44
N ALA A 83 -3.35 3.91 2.53
CA ALA A 83 -3.81 3.18 3.70
C ALA A 83 -3.39 1.71 3.73
N HIS A 84 -2.97 1.14 2.59
CA HIS A 84 -2.66 -0.28 2.43
C HIS A 84 -1.63 -0.50 1.33
N GLY A 85 -0.43 -0.90 1.71
CA GLY A 85 0.64 -1.30 0.80
C GLY A 85 1.64 -2.21 1.49
N HIS A 86 2.66 -2.66 0.75
CA HIS A 86 3.72 -3.55 1.22
C HIS A 86 5.08 -2.91 0.93
N ILE A 87 5.55 -2.10 1.91
CA ILE A 87 6.72 -1.21 1.72
C ILE A 87 7.99 -1.99 1.36
N THR A 88 8.26 -3.09 2.07
CA THR A 88 9.46 -3.89 1.81
C THR A 88 9.42 -4.53 0.42
N ASP A 89 8.26 -5.02 -0.01
CA ASP A 89 8.10 -5.66 -1.32
C ASP A 89 8.20 -4.64 -2.47
N LEU A 90 7.64 -3.44 -2.29
CA LEU A 90 7.86 -2.32 -3.19
C LEU A 90 9.36 -2.02 -3.33
N GLY A 91 10.08 -1.99 -2.21
CA GLY A 91 11.52 -1.77 -2.21
C GLY A 91 12.30 -2.86 -2.93
N PHE A 92 11.91 -4.11 -2.76
CA PHE A 92 12.50 -5.21 -3.50
C PHE A 92 12.24 -5.10 -5.01
N GLN A 93 11.10 -4.55 -5.41
CA GLN A 93 10.83 -4.25 -6.82
C GLN A 93 11.87 -3.29 -7.42
N TYR A 94 12.38 -2.33 -6.63
CA TYR A 94 13.40 -1.37 -7.08
C TYR A 94 14.85 -1.83 -6.87
N THR A 95 15.10 -2.74 -5.96
CA THR A 95 16.46 -3.16 -5.59
C THR A 95 16.88 -4.52 -6.14
N ARG A 96 15.96 -5.29 -6.72
CA ARG A 96 16.23 -6.58 -7.34
C ARG A 96 16.27 -6.49 -8.87
N ILE A 97 16.54 -7.61 -9.53
CA ILE A 97 16.55 -7.69 -11.00
C ILE A 97 15.18 -7.31 -11.56
N GLN A 98 15.13 -6.27 -12.39
CA GLN A 98 13.92 -5.77 -13.03
C GLN A 98 13.89 -6.11 -14.53
N LEU A 99 12.92 -6.95 -14.91
CA LEU A 99 12.72 -7.38 -16.30
C LEU A 99 11.44 -6.83 -16.93
N VAL A 100 10.62 -6.08 -16.17
CA VAL A 100 9.43 -5.41 -16.73
C VAL A 100 9.84 -4.52 -17.89
N GLY A 101 9.12 -4.64 -19.01
CA GLY A 101 9.41 -3.86 -20.22
C GLY A 101 10.67 -4.28 -20.98
N SER A 102 11.33 -5.41 -20.63
CA SER A 102 12.39 -5.96 -21.48
C SER A 102 11.80 -6.44 -22.80
N PRO A 103 12.31 -5.94 -23.96
CA PRO A 103 11.71 -6.24 -25.25
C PRO A 103 12.14 -7.61 -25.81
N SER A 104 13.18 -8.23 -25.25
CA SER A 104 13.74 -9.50 -25.72
C SER A 104 14.47 -10.24 -24.61
N LEU A 105 14.69 -11.55 -24.80
CA LEU A 105 15.53 -12.37 -23.94
C LEU A 105 16.96 -11.80 -23.82
N ALA A 106 17.53 -11.30 -24.90
CA ALA A 106 18.87 -10.71 -24.90
C ALA A 106 18.96 -9.45 -24.03
N ASP A 107 17.95 -8.58 -24.08
CA ASP A 107 17.86 -7.42 -23.17
C ASP A 107 17.70 -7.86 -21.72
N ALA A 108 16.83 -8.83 -21.44
CA ALA A 108 16.67 -9.40 -20.11
C ALA A 108 18.00 -9.97 -19.57
N GLN A 109 18.69 -10.76 -20.36
CA GLN A 109 20.02 -11.30 -20.01
C GLN A 109 21.06 -10.20 -19.77
N GLN A 110 21.01 -9.12 -20.52
CA GLN A 110 21.90 -7.97 -20.29
C GLN A 110 21.61 -7.26 -18.96
N ARG A 111 20.33 -7.04 -18.64
CA ARG A 111 19.93 -6.47 -17.34
C ARG A 111 20.37 -7.35 -16.17
N ILE A 112 20.15 -8.66 -16.29
CA ILE A 112 20.56 -9.66 -15.29
C ILE A 112 22.08 -9.62 -15.07
N ARG A 113 22.86 -9.62 -16.16
CA ARG A 113 24.34 -9.56 -16.12
C ARG A 113 24.82 -8.27 -15.44
N THR A 114 24.22 -7.13 -15.80
CA THR A 114 24.56 -5.84 -15.20
C THR A 114 24.29 -5.83 -13.72
N TYR A 115 23.11 -6.35 -13.30
CA TYR A 115 22.76 -6.44 -11.88
C TYR A 115 23.70 -7.39 -11.12
N ALA A 116 23.98 -8.56 -11.65
CA ALA A 116 24.86 -9.55 -11.03
C ALA A 116 26.30 -9.02 -10.84
N ALA A 117 26.81 -8.28 -11.82
CA ALA A 117 28.13 -7.64 -11.74
C ALA A 117 28.19 -6.52 -10.67
N ALA A 118 27.08 -5.81 -10.45
CA ALA A 118 26.98 -4.78 -9.43
C ALA A 118 26.79 -5.36 -8.00
N HIS A 119 26.35 -6.60 -7.87
CA HIS A 119 26.01 -7.24 -6.60
C HIS A 119 26.71 -8.62 -6.44
N PRO A 120 28.04 -8.69 -6.51
CA PRO A 120 28.79 -9.97 -6.52
C PRO A 120 28.68 -10.73 -5.20
N ASP A 121 28.33 -10.08 -4.10
CA ASP A 121 28.28 -10.69 -2.77
C ASP A 121 26.96 -11.38 -2.45
N LEU A 122 25.91 -11.21 -3.29
CA LEU A 122 24.66 -11.90 -3.08
C LEU A 122 24.82 -13.43 -3.23
N SER A 123 24.22 -14.17 -2.31
CA SER A 123 24.18 -15.63 -2.34
C SER A 123 23.12 -16.18 -3.30
N TRP A 124 22.06 -15.41 -3.54
CA TRP A 124 20.96 -15.68 -4.47
C TRP A 124 20.62 -14.41 -5.25
N TYR A 125 20.39 -14.57 -6.55
CA TYR A 125 19.86 -13.49 -7.39
C TYR A 125 18.36 -13.62 -7.53
N ARG A 126 17.63 -12.54 -7.25
CA ARG A 126 16.18 -12.48 -7.24
C ARG A 126 15.69 -11.32 -8.07
N GLY A 127 14.47 -11.42 -8.50
CA GLY A 127 13.79 -10.37 -9.25
C GLY A 127 12.66 -10.92 -10.07
N GLY A 128 12.24 -10.20 -11.10
CA GLY A 128 11.12 -10.66 -11.91
C GLY A 128 10.70 -9.70 -13.00
N GLY A 129 9.46 -9.91 -13.46
CA GLY A 129 8.87 -9.09 -14.51
C GLY A 129 9.14 -9.59 -15.92
N TRP A 130 9.65 -10.83 -16.08
CA TRP A 130 9.86 -11.39 -17.41
C TRP A 130 8.55 -11.80 -18.07
N ASN A 131 8.53 -11.69 -19.42
CA ASN A 131 7.39 -12.08 -20.23
C ASN A 131 7.84 -12.64 -21.58
N GLN A 132 7.85 -13.98 -21.70
CA GLN A 132 8.26 -14.70 -22.90
C GLN A 132 7.38 -14.43 -24.13
N VAL A 133 6.16 -13.94 -23.93
CA VAL A 133 5.25 -13.59 -25.03
C VAL A 133 5.75 -12.33 -25.73
N ILE A 134 6.15 -11.30 -24.93
CA ILE A 134 6.79 -10.08 -25.48
C ILE A 134 8.09 -10.44 -26.21
N TRP A 135 8.88 -11.38 -25.65
CA TRP A 135 10.13 -11.84 -26.26
C TRP A 135 9.94 -12.71 -27.50
N GLN A 136 8.69 -13.08 -27.83
CA GLN A 136 8.32 -13.91 -28.98
C GLN A 136 9.07 -15.28 -29.02
N LEU A 137 9.35 -15.86 -27.85
CA LEU A 137 10.09 -17.12 -27.77
C LEU A 137 9.28 -18.33 -28.26
N GLY A 138 7.96 -18.27 -28.26
CA GLY A 138 7.07 -19.42 -28.53
C GLY A 138 7.17 -20.55 -27.49
N ARG A 139 7.94 -20.36 -26.41
CA ARG A 139 8.16 -21.29 -25.30
C ARG A 139 8.51 -20.53 -24.02
N PHE A 140 8.58 -21.23 -22.93
CA PHE A 140 9.19 -20.67 -21.71
C PHE A 140 10.73 -20.52 -21.88
N PRO A 141 11.37 -19.58 -21.12
CA PRO A 141 12.82 -19.51 -21.08
C PRO A 141 13.42 -20.74 -20.39
N LEU A 142 14.68 -21.03 -20.67
CA LEU A 142 15.38 -22.23 -20.18
C LEU A 142 16.37 -21.88 -19.07
N ALA A 143 16.64 -22.84 -18.17
CA ALA A 143 17.70 -22.70 -17.15
C ALA A 143 19.05 -22.36 -17.81
N SER A 144 19.39 -22.97 -18.93
CA SER A 144 20.65 -22.72 -19.68
C SER A 144 20.77 -21.27 -20.16
N GLU A 145 19.66 -20.60 -20.46
CA GLU A 145 19.65 -19.20 -20.89
C GLU A 145 19.96 -18.26 -19.70
N LEU A 146 19.58 -18.67 -18.49
CA LEU A 146 19.92 -17.96 -17.26
C LEU A 146 21.33 -18.33 -16.77
N ASP A 147 21.76 -19.58 -16.93
CA ASP A 147 23.13 -20.03 -16.67
C ASP A 147 24.17 -19.27 -17.51
N ALA A 148 23.83 -18.87 -18.74
CA ALA A 148 24.68 -18.07 -19.60
C ALA A 148 25.05 -16.69 -19.03
N VAL A 149 24.35 -16.22 -18.04
CA VAL A 149 24.54 -14.90 -17.38
C VAL A 149 24.81 -15.01 -15.87
N ILE A 150 24.35 -16.07 -15.22
CA ILE A 150 24.62 -16.42 -13.80
C ILE A 150 24.81 -17.93 -13.72
N ALA A 151 26.05 -18.41 -13.76
CA ALA A 151 26.34 -19.84 -13.81
C ALA A 151 26.53 -20.48 -12.42
N ASP A 152 27.12 -19.78 -11.49
CA ASP A 152 27.69 -20.28 -10.24
C ASP A 152 26.82 -20.06 -9.00
N LYS A 153 25.91 -19.11 -9.06
CA LYS A 153 24.98 -18.79 -7.96
C LYS A 153 23.53 -19.04 -8.35
N PRO A 154 22.68 -19.46 -7.41
CA PRO A 154 21.26 -19.63 -7.67
C PRO A 154 20.59 -18.32 -8.07
N ALA A 155 19.71 -18.39 -9.07
CA ALA A 155 18.88 -17.28 -9.51
C ALA A 155 17.43 -17.73 -9.67
N ALA A 156 16.51 -16.88 -9.23
CA ALA A 156 15.07 -17.10 -9.26
C ALA A 156 14.35 -15.80 -9.65
N LEU A 157 13.73 -15.81 -10.82
CA LEU A 157 13.11 -14.63 -11.44
C LEU A 157 11.64 -14.92 -11.71
N GLU A 158 10.76 -14.13 -11.10
CA GLU A 158 9.32 -14.30 -11.19
C GLU A 158 8.78 -13.77 -12.51
N ARG A 159 7.80 -14.44 -13.09
CA ARG A 159 7.07 -13.96 -14.26
C ARG A 159 6.22 -12.74 -13.90
N VAL A 160 5.95 -11.88 -14.87
CA VAL A 160 5.19 -10.64 -14.71
C VAL A 160 3.81 -10.82 -14.05
N ASP A 161 3.20 -11.99 -14.14
CA ASP A 161 1.91 -12.32 -13.54
C ASP A 161 1.99 -13.08 -12.20
N GLY A 162 3.21 -13.35 -11.70
CA GLY A 162 3.42 -14.06 -10.45
C GLY A 162 3.17 -15.57 -10.47
N HIS A 163 2.82 -16.15 -11.64
CA HIS A 163 2.42 -17.56 -11.75
C HIS A 163 3.53 -18.50 -12.27
N ALA A 164 4.73 -18.00 -12.52
CA ALA A 164 5.86 -18.83 -12.92
C ALA A 164 7.17 -18.24 -12.42
N LEU A 165 8.12 -19.11 -12.09
CA LEU A 165 9.47 -18.77 -11.65
C LEU A 165 10.49 -19.33 -12.64
N TRP A 166 11.31 -18.45 -13.24
CA TRP A 166 12.44 -18.84 -14.08
C TRP A 166 13.69 -18.97 -13.21
N VAL A 167 14.24 -20.17 -13.16
CA VAL A 167 15.37 -20.53 -12.31
C VAL A 167 16.52 -21.10 -13.12
N ASN A 168 17.75 -20.88 -12.66
CA ASN A 168 18.93 -21.44 -13.28
C ASN A 168 19.25 -22.84 -12.73
N SER A 169 20.25 -23.50 -13.33
CA SER A 169 20.68 -24.85 -12.91
C SER A 169 21.21 -24.89 -11.47
N ALA A 170 21.78 -23.79 -10.98
CA ALA A 170 22.25 -23.70 -9.60
C ALA A 170 21.07 -23.69 -8.59
N ALA A 171 19.98 -22.99 -8.90
CA ALA A 171 18.77 -22.99 -8.09
C ALA A 171 18.06 -24.35 -8.10
N LEU A 172 17.95 -25.01 -9.27
CA LEU A 172 17.41 -26.37 -9.36
C LEU A 172 18.21 -27.35 -8.49
N ARG A 173 19.55 -27.28 -8.53
CA ARG A 173 20.41 -28.11 -7.68
C ARG A 173 20.23 -27.82 -6.19
N ALA A 174 20.15 -26.55 -5.81
CA ALA A 174 19.94 -26.15 -4.42
C ALA A 174 18.60 -26.68 -3.86
N ALA A 175 17.56 -26.72 -4.68
CA ALA A 175 16.26 -27.25 -4.31
C ALA A 175 16.14 -28.78 -4.49
N GLY A 176 17.19 -29.47 -4.97
CA GLY A 176 17.14 -30.91 -5.23
C GLY A 176 16.13 -31.31 -6.34
N ILE A 177 15.78 -30.37 -7.21
CA ILE A 177 14.81 -30.61 -8.30
C ILE A 177 15.51 -31.36 -9.43
N THR A 178 15.03 -32.58 -9.71
CA THR A 178 15.61 -33.50 -10.70
C THR A 178 14.52 -34.06 -11.61
N ARG A 179 14.91 -34.91 -12.53
CA ARG A 179 13.99 -35.66 -13.41
C ARG A 179 12.95 -36.48 -12.60
N SER A 180 13.34 -36.98 -11.43
CA SER A 180 12.47 -37.80 -10.57
C SER A 180 11.59 -37.01 -9.61
N THR A 181 11.77 -35.69 -9.51
CA THR A 181 10.93 -34.84 -8.65
C THR A 181 9.51 -34.81 -9.22
N ALA A 182 8.53 -35.22 -8.44
CA ALA A 182 7.12 -35.18 -8.85
C ALA A 182 6.61 -33.71 -8.87
N ASP A 183 5.67 -33.43 -9.74
CA ASP A 183 4.95 -32.15 -9.70
C ASP A 183 4.11 -32.10 -8.42
N PRO A 184 4.18 -31.01 -7.65
CA PRO A 184 3.32 -30.85 -6.48
C PRO A 184 1.85 -30.63 -6.89
N VAL A 185 0.93 -30.95 -6.00
CA VAL A 185 -0.50 -30.71 -6.25
C VAL A 185 -0.73 -29.20 -6.46
N GLY A 186 -1.32 -28.85 -7.60
CA GLY A 186 -1.54 -27.46 -7.98
C GLY A 186 -0.33 -26.76 -8.58
N GLY A 187 0.75 -27.46 -8.91
CA GLY A 187 1.94 -26.90 -9.56
C GLY A 187 2.51 -27.80 -10.63
N ARG A 188 3.38 -27.26 -11.48
CA ARG A 188 4.04 -27.99 -12.56
C ARG A 188 5.50 -27.58 -12.71
N ILE A 189 6.38 -28.58 -12.85
CA ILE A 189 7.78 -28.39 -13.22
C ILE A 189 7.86 -28.53 -14.74
N GLU A 190 8.20 -27.46 -15.46
CA GLU A 190 8.43 -27.54 -16.90
C GLU A 190 9.65 -28.42 -17.22
N ARG A 191 9.53 -29.28 -18.24
CA ARG A 191 10.53 -30.30 -18.57
C ARG A 191 10.89 -30.26 -20.05
N ASP A 192 12.13 -30.64 -20.34
CA ASP A 192 12.59 -30.89 -21.71
C ASP A 192 12.05 -32.22 -22.25
N ALA A 193 12.35 -32.52 -23.54
CA ALA A 193 11.96 -33.78 -24.19
C ALA A 193 12.54 -35.02 -23.49
N GLY A 194 13.63 -34.86 -22.74
CA GLY A 194 14.27 -35.91 -21.94
C GLY A 194 13.66 -36.11 -20.56
N GLY A 195 12.70 -35.27 -20.19
CA GLY A 195 12.06 -35.27 -18.86
C GLY A 195 12.84 -34.54 -17.78
N ASN A 196 13.92 -33.82 -18.10
CA ASN A 196 14.67 -33.05 -17.14
C ASN A 196 14.00 -31.69 -16.90
N PRO A 197 14.08 -31.11 -15.68
CA PRO A 197 13.59 -29.77 -15.41
C PRO A 197 14.21 -28.74 -16.37
N SER A 198 13.39 -28.00 -17.10
CA SER A 198 13.84 -27.03 -18.11
C SER A 198 14.22 -25.68 -17.55
N GLY A 199 13.85 -25.40 -16.28
CA GLY A 199 14.15 -24.15 -15.60
C GLY A 199 12.94 -23.24 -15.31
N VAL A 200 11.72 -23.72 -15.58
CA VAL A 200 10.52 -22.97 -15.18
C VAL A 200 9.65 -23.81 -14.26
N LEU A 201 9.21 -23.21 -13.18
CA LEU A 201 8.31 -23.75 -12.18
C LEU A 201 7.02 -22.94 -12.19
N VAL A 202 5.88 -23.61 -12.23
CA VAL A 202 4.56 -22.97 -12.36
C VAL A 202 3.75 -23.20 -11.09
N ASP A 203 3.09 -22.15 -10.62
CA ASP A 203 2.20 -22.14 -9.44
C ASP A 203 2.85 -22.81 -8.21
N LYS A 204 2.24 -23.81 -7.60
CA LYS A 204 2.76 -24.50 -6.41
C LYS A 204 4.13 -25.16 -6.56
N ALA A 205 4.63 -25.32 -7.77
CA ALA A 205 6.00 -25.77 -7.96
C ALA A 205 7.05 -24.70 -7.59
N MET A 206 6.67 -23.41 -7.54
CA MET A 206 7.53 -22.33 -7.09
C MET A 206 7.92 -22.51 -5.61
N ASP A 207 7.02 -23.04 -4.78
CA ASP A 207 7.25 -23.31 -3.35
C ASP A 207 8.49 -24.21 -3.11
N LEU A 208 8.87 -25.04 -4.09
CA LEU A 208 10.08 -25.87 -4.00
C LEU A 208 11.38 -25.04 -3.93
N ILE A 209 11.39 -23.87 -4.54
CA ILE A 209 12.51 -22.92 -4.45
C ILE A 209 12.41 -22.11 -3.16
N ASP A 210 11.22 -21.66 -2.78
CA ASP A 210 11.02 -20.82 -1.61
C ASP A 210 11.46 -21.51 -0.31
N THR A 211 11.31 -22.84 -0.23
CA THR A 211 11.77 -23.62 0.94
C THR A 211 13.27 -23.62 1.15
N VAL A 212 14.07 -23.41 0.09
CA VAL A 212 15.54 -23.44 0.14
C VAL A 212 16.17 -22.07 -0.07
N MET A 213 15.40 -21.10 -0.55
CA MET A 213 15.87 -19.75 -0.79
C MET A 213 15.99 -19.02 0.55
N PRO A 214 17.21 -18.55 0.93
CA PRO A 214 17.42 -17.91 2.23
C PRO A 214 16.57 -16.65 2.35
N ALA A 215 16.15 -16.29 3.55
CA ALA A 215 15.50 -15.00 3.79
C ALA A 215 16.44 -13.85 3.35
N PRO A 216 15.91 -12.69 2.92
CA PRO A 216 16.73 -11.53 2.58
C PRO A 216 17.64 -11.14 3.75
N GLN A 217 18.89 -10.77 3.45
CA GLN A 217 19.81 -10.26 4.46
C GLN A 217 19.29 -8.91 5.00
N GLU A 218 19.74 -8.53 6.18
CA GLU A 218 19.38 -7.26 6.82
C GLU A 218 19.69 -6.07 5.91
N ALA A 219 20.88 -6.03 5.34
CA ALA A 219 21.30 -4.97 4.42
C ALA A 219 20.42 -4.87 3.18
N GLU A 220 19.99 -6.02 2.62
CA GLU A 220 19.04 -6.04 1.48
C GLU A 220 17.67 -5.46 1.88
N SER A 221 17.15 -5.86 3.04
CA SER A 221 15.83 -5.38 3.51
C SER A 221 15.87 -3.88 3.82
N ILE A 222 16.93 -3.38 4.46
CA ILE A 222 17.12 -1.96 4.74
C ILE A 222 17.28 -1.16 3.44
N ALA A 223 18.04 -1.67 2.46
CA ALA A 223 18.17 -1.04 1.16
C ALA A 223 16.84 -0.99 0.42
N ALA A 224 16.06 -2.07 0.47
CA ALA A 224 14.72 -2.13 -0.10
C ALA A 224 13.78 -1.09 0.53
N ILE A 225 13.70 -1.02 1.87
CA ILE A 225 12.88 -0.03 2.57
C ILE A 225 13.28 1.39 2.16
N LYS A 226 14.57 1.71 2.10
CA LYS A 226 15.05 3.03 1.68
C LYS A 226 14.65 3.36 0.23
N ALA A 227 14.75 2.39 -0.68
CA ALA A 227 14.34 2.57 -2.07
C ALA A 227 12.83 2.80 -2.19
N ALA A 228 12.02 2.02 -1.46
CA ALA A 228 10.57 2.24 -1.40
C ALA A 228 10.23 3.63 -0.89
N VAL A 229 10.80 4.04 0.25
CA VAL A 229 10.56 5.35 0.86
C VAL A 229 10.94 6.49 -0.07
N ALA A 230 12.07 6.39 -0.76
CA ALA A 230 12.49 7.41 -1.75
C ALA A 230 11.50 7.48 -2.92
N HIS A 231 11.01 6.33 -3.41
CA HIS A 231 10.02 6.32 -4.49
C HIS A 231 8.68 6.86 -4.03
N MET A 232 8.17 6.41 -2.87
CA MET A 232 6.94 6.93 -2.27
C MET A 232 6.97 8.46 -2.14
N ASN A 233 8.09 9.04 -1.68
CA ASN A 233 8.25 10.49 -1.63
C ASN A 233 8.18 11.12 -3.02
N SER A 234 8.72 10.49 -4.07
CA SER A 234 8.68 11.02 -5.44
C SER A 234 7.29 11.06 -6.06
N VAL A 235 6.36 10.27 -5.55
CA VAL A 235 4.95 10.25 -5.97
C VAL A 235 4.00 10.96 -4.98
N GLY A 236 4.56 11.63 -3.95
CA GLY A 236 3.82 12.46 -3.02
C GLY A 236 3.22 11.74 -1.82
N LEU A 237 3.60 10.49 -1.59
CA LEU A 237 3.23 9.77 -0.36
C LEU A 237 4.12 10.24 0.79
N THR A 238 3.48 10.68 1.87
CA THR A 238 4.13 11.07 3.13
C THR A 238 3.85 10.08 4.26
N SER A 239 2.88 9.20 4.07
CA SER A 239 2.53 8.13 5.02
C SER A 239 1.99 6.91 4.30
N ALA A 240 2.24 5.73 4.86
CA ALA A 240 1.63 4.49 4.40
C ALA A 240 1.32 3.50 5.52
N GLY A 241 0.25 2.72 5.33
CA GLY A 241 -0.04 1.52 6.09
C GLY A 241 0.71 0.33 5.49
N ASP A 242 1.65 -0.25 6.25
CA ASP A 242 2.39 -1.44 5.82
C ASP A 242 1.65 -2.70 6.27
N ALA A 243 1.01 -3.36 5.31
CA ALA A 243 0.00 -4.40 5.56
C ALA A 243 0.63 -5.80 5.73
N GLY A 244 1.18 -6.06 6.90
CA GLY A 244 1.71 -7.37 7.26
C GLY A 244 3.22 -7.37 7.55
N ALA A 245 3.67 -6.43 8.40
CA ALA A 245 5.06 -6.36 8.81
C ALA A 245 5.42 -7.42 9.86
N SER A 246 6.54 -8.12 9.66
CA SER A 246 7.13 -8.99 10.67
C SER A 246 7.78 -8.18 11.80
N ALA A 247 8.02 -8.78 12.97
CA ALA A 247 8.77 -8.15 14.04
C ALA A 247 10.16 -7.69 13.58
N ARG A 248 10.80 -8.43 12.67
CA ARG A 248 12.07 -8.07 12.07
C ARG A 248 11.96 -6.81 11.22
N THR A 249 10.95 -6.72 10.35
CA THR A 249 10.68 -5.54 9.51
C THR A 249 10.39 -4.30 10.37
N ILE A 250 9.59 -4.45 11.43
CA ILE A 250 9.33 -3.39 12.40
C ILE A 250 10.63 -2.92 13.08
N GLY A 251 11.56 -3.85 13.35
CA GLY A 251 12.91 -3.53 13.84
C GLY A 251 13.69 -2.65 12.87
N PHE A 252 13.62 -2.91 11.57
CA PHE A 252 14.26 -2.07 10.54
C PHE A 252 13.63 -0.69 10.44
N TYR A 253 12.31 -0.57 10.53
CA TYR A 253 11.63 0.75 10.59
C TYR A 253 12.09 1.55 11.81
N ARG A 254 12.20 0.92 12.98
CA ARG A 254 12.75 1.55 14.19
C ARG A 254 14.15 2.08 13.97
N GLN A 255 15.05 1.23 13.47
CA GLN A 255 16.43 1.59 13.18
C GLN A 255 16.53 2.79 12.21
N LEU A 256 15.76 2.78 11.13
CA LEU A 256 15.73 3.87 10.16
C LEU A 256 15.13 5.16 10.75
N ALA A 257 14.10 5.04 11.57
CA ALA A 257 13.49 6.18 12.27
C ALA A 257 14.48 6.82 13.26
N ASP A 258 15.22 6.01 14.07
CA ASP A 258 16.23 6.48 15.00
C ASP A 258 17.39 7.20 14.30
N GLN A 259 17.71 6.78 13.08
CA GLN A 259 18.73 7.40 12.23
C GLN A 259 18.22 8.62 11.45
N GLY A 260 16.93 8.96 11.55
CA GLY A 260 16.31 10.03 10.76
C GLY A 260 16.25 9.74 9.26
N GLN A 261 16.29 8.45 8.88
CA GLN A 261 16.32 7.98 7.50
C GLN A 261 14.97 7.43 7.00
N LEU A 262 13.94 7.45 7.84
CA LEU A 262 12.57 7.09 7.48
C LEU A 262 11.80 8.37 7.13
N SER A 263 11.87 8.82 5.88
CA SER A 263 11.26 10.07 5.42
C SER A 263 9.77 9.96 5.08
N VAL A 264 9.12 8.85 5.44
CA VAL A 264 7.66 8.67 5.44
C VAL A 264 7.19 8.27 6.83
N ARG A 265 5.90 8.37 7.09
CA ARG A 265 5.28 7.82 8.30
C ARG A 265 4.75 6.44 8.01
N VAL A 266 5.17 5.46 8.79
CA VAL A 266 4.78 4.06 8.64
C VAL A 266 3.79 3.68 9.75
N TYR A 267 2.61 3.24 9.34
CA TYR A 267 1.65 2.57 10.18
C TYR A 267 1.77 1.06 9.96
N ALA A 268 2.63 0.40 10.74
CA ALA A 268 2.91 -1.01 10.56
C ALA A 268 1.82 -1.88 11.22
N MET A 269 1.27 -2.80 10.42
CA MET A 269 0.31 -3.82 10.85
C MET A 269 1.08 -5.12 11.08
N ILE A 270 1.09 -5.63 12.30
CA ILE A 270 1.80 -6.88 12.63
C ILE A 270 1.16 -8.02 11.83
N TYR A 271 1.98 -8.83 11.17
CA TYR A 271 1.51 -9.99 10.44
C TYR A 271 0.97 -11.06 11.39
N ASP A 272 -0.35 -11.34 11.31
CA ASP A 272 -1.09 -12.31 12.11
C ASP A 272 -1.01 -12.06 13.65
N VAL A 273 -1.63 -12.93 14.43
CA VAL A 273 -1.64 -12.93 15.91
C VAL A 273 -0.83 -14.10 16.49
N GLU A 274 0.19 -14.52 15.76
CA GLU A 274 1.08 -15.62 16.11
C GLU A 274 2.32 -15.12 16.92
N GLN A 275 3.48 -15.73 16.70
CA GLN A 275 4.67 -15.52 17.51
C GLN A 275 5.13 -14.04 17.59
N ASP A 276 5.13 -13.34 16.46
CA ASP A 276 5.55 -11.93 16.40
C ASP A 276 4.61 -11.04 17.19
N PHE A 277 3.29 -11.24 17.04
CA PHE A 277 2.29 -10.52 17.82
C PHE A 277 2.43 -10.79 19.31
N ALA A 278 2.60 -12.06 19.71
CA ALA A 278 2.77 -12.43 21.11
C ALA A 278 4.03 -11.79 21.74
N ALA A 279 5.08 -11.57 20.97
CA ALA A 279 6.28 -10.89 21.43
C ALA A 279 6.11 -9.37 21.51
N LEU A 280 5.52 -8.75 20.48
CA LEU A 280 5.35 -7.30 20.38
C LEU A 280 4.27 -6.77 21.31
N SER A 281 3.13 -7.48 21.43
CA SER A 281 2.00 -7.07 22.27
C SER A 281 2.36 -7.00 23.77
N ARG A 282 3.30 -7.81 24.24
CA ARG A 282 3.84 -7.70 25.62
C ARG A 282 4.58 -6.38 25.87
N GLN A 283 5.10 -5.72 24.83
CA GLN A 283 5.74 -4.43 24.92
C GLN A 283 4.74 -3.28 24.88
N GLY A 284 3.48 -3.56 24.58
CA GLY A 284 2.41 -2.58 24.37
C GLY A 284 2.44 -1.95 22.99
N LEU A 285 1.49 -1.03 22.79
CA LEU A 285 1.36 -0.29 21.52
C LEU A 285 2.56 0.67 21.35
N LEU A 286 3.12 0.74 20.15
CA LEU A 286 4.08 1.76 19.79
C LEU A 286 3.34 2.91 19.08
N ILE A 287 3.24 4.06 19.72
CA ILE A 287 2.50 5.22 19.22
C ILE A 287 3.41 6.44 19.20
N GLY A 288 3.43 7.18 18.10
CA GLY A 288 4.15 8.45 17.98
C GLY A 288 5.68 8.32 18.00
N TYR A 289 6.21 7.14 17.69
CA TYR A 289 7.66 6.90 17.74
C TYR A 289 8.41 7.77 16.74
N ALA A 290 9.54 8.34 17.18
CA ALA A 290 10.41 9.22 16.40
C ALA A 290 9.64 10.36 15.71
N GLY A 291 8.73 11.05 16.42
CA GLY A 291 7.92 12.13 15.86
C GLY A 291 6.87 11.64 14.87
N ASP A 292 6.15 10.58 15.23
CA ASP A 292 5.12 9.92 14.44
C ASP A 292 5.61 9.24 13.14
N HIS A 293 6.92 9.00 12.99
CA HIS A 293 7.45 8.26 11.83
C HIS A 293 7.15 6.76 11.90
N LEU A 294 6.87 6.21 13.07
CA LEU A 294 6.46 4.81 13.21
C LEU A 294 5.35 4.64 14.25
N ASN A 295 4.29 3.95 13.84
CA ASN A 295 3.22 3.49 14.72
C ASN A 295 3.00 1.99 14.50
N VAL A 296 2.90 1.22 15.61
CA VAL A 296 2.62 -0.23 15.60
C VAL A 296 1.52 -0.47 16.61
N ARG A 297 0.29 -0.56 16.14
CA ARG A 297 -0.90 -0.70 16.98
C ARG A 297 -2.01 -1.49 16.33
N SER A 298 -1.68 -2.25 15.30
CA SER A 298 -2.64 -3.04 14.56
C SER A 298 -2.05 -4.37 14.09
N VAL A 299 -2.94 -5.28 13.71
CA VAL A 299 -2.59 -6.56 13.09
C VAL A 299 -3.21 -6.68 11.71
N LYS A 300 -2.59 -7.46 10.82
CA LYS A 300 -3.10 -7.86 9.51
C LYS A 300 -3.42 -9.34 9.51
N LEU A 301 -4.67 -9.67 9.17
CA LEU A 301 -5.16 -11.04 8.97
C LEU A 301 -5.59 -11.23 7.51
N PHE A 302 -5.72 -12.49 7.09
CA PHE A 302 -6.16 -12.86 5.74
C PHE A 302 -7.31 -13.88 5.82
N ALA A 303 -8.44 -13.58 5.18
CA ALA A 303 -9.59 -14.46 5.14
C ALA A 303 -9.60 -15.36 3.88
N ASP A 304 -9.13 -14.83 2.74
CA ASP A 304 -9.15 -15.52 1.45
C ASP A 304 -8.05 -15.02 0.51
N GLY A 305 -8.07 -15.45 -0.74
CA GLY A 305 -7.17 -15.04 -1.80
C GLY A 305 -7.80 -14.05 -2.79
N ALA A 306 -7.13 -13.85 -3.95
CA ALA A 306 -7.50 -12.85 -4.96
C ALA A 306 -8.62 -13.33 -5.91
N LEU A 307 -9.38 -12.36 -6.48
CA LEU A 307 -10.46 -12.63 -7.43
C LEU A 307 -9.93 -13.17 -8.76
N GLY A 308 -8.84 -12.61 -9.27
CA GLY A 308 -8.26 -12.98 -10.58
C GLY A 308 -7.83 -14.44 -10.65
N SER A 309 -7.18 -14.95 -9.61
CA SER A 309 -6.76 -16.36 -9.47
C SER A 309 -7.88 -17.31 -9.06
N ARG A 310 -9.10 -16.83 -8.81
CA ARG A 310 -10.22 -17.56 -8.22
C ARG A 310 -9.92 -18.09 -6.80
N GLY A 311 -9.04 -17.42 -6.08
CA GLY A 311 -8.75 -17.67 -4.66
C GLY A 311 -9.76 -17.00 -3.73
N ALA A 312 -10.42 -15.92 -4.17
CA ALA A 312 -11.44 -15.22 -3.38
C ALA A 312 -12.62 -16.14 -3.04
N ALA A 313 -12.97 -16.24 -1.76
CA ALA A 313 -14.03 -17.12 -1.28
C ALA A 313 -15.42 -16.53 -1.53
N LEU A 314 -16.23 -17.25 -2.31
CA LEU A 314 -17.54 -16.80 -2.75
C LEU A 314 -18.69 -17.61 -2.14
N LEU A 315 -19.82 -16.97 -1.83
CA LEU A 315 -21.06 -17.59 -1.37
C LEU A 315 -21.68 -18.52 -2.43
N ALA A 316 -21.47 -18.20 -3.71
CA ALA A 316 -21.88 -19.04 -4.83
C ALA A 316 -20.67 -19.31 -5.73
N PRO A 317 -20.66 -20.40 -6.53
CA PRO A 317 -19.54 -20.69 -7.42
C PRO A 317 -19.17 -19.52 -8.35
N TYR A 318 -17.91 -19.50 -8.81
CA TYR A 318 -17.49 -18.62 -9.88
C TYR A 318 -18.36 -18.83 -11.12
N SER A 319 -18.76 -17.76 -11.79
CA SER A 319 -19.62 -17.84 -12.98
C SER A 319 -18.93 -18.52 -14.15
N ASP A 320 -17.63 -18.32 -14.29
CA ASP A 320 -16.77 -18.93 -15.31
C ASP A 320 -16.08 -20.22 -14.86
N ALA A 321 -16.31 -20.67 -13.60
CA ALA A 321 -15.79 -21.92 -13.07
C ALA A 321 -16.77 -22.52 -12.04
N PRO A 322 -17.88 -23.15 -12.49
CA PRO A 322 -18.97 -23.58 -11.60
C PRO A 322 -18.59 -24.64 -10.55
N ALA A 323 -17.44 -25.27 -10.68
CA ALA A 323 -16.92 -26.21 -9.69
C ALA A 323 -16.10 -25.55 -8.56
N GLN A 324 -15.82 -24.23 -8.66
CA GLN A 324 -14.98 -23.50 -7.75
C GLN A 324 -15.74 -22.40 -7.01
N ARG A 325 -15.38 -22.21 -5.74
CA ARG A 325 -15.90 -21.12 -4.88
C ARG A 325 -14.81 -20.31 -4.21
N GLY A 326 -13.53 -20.52 -4.59
CA GLY A 326 -12.39 -20.01 -3.85
C GLY A 326 -12.15 -20.76 -2.54
N LEU A 327 -11.38 -20.18 -1.63
CA LEU A 327 -10.95 -20.82 -0.41
C LEU A 327 -10.89 -19.83 0.75
N LEU A 328 -11.58 -20.12 1.83
CA LEU A 328 -11.33 -19.49 3.13
C LEU A 328 -10.03 -20.06 3.71
N PHE A 329 -9.13 -19.19 4.18
CA PHE A 329 -7.82 -19.60 4.71
C PHE A 329 -7.93 -20.18 6.12
N MET A 330 -9.02 -19.91 6.83
CA MET A 330 -9.27 -20.43 8.16
C MET A 330 -10.76 -20.63 8.43
N SER A 331 -11.08 -21.41 9.46
CA SER A 331 -12.44 -21.60 9.94
C SER A 331 -13.01 -20.34 10.61
N ASP A 332 -14.36 -20.25 10.71
CA ASP A 332 -15.03 -19.13 11.39
C ASP A 332 -14.58 -19.00 12.85
N ALA A 333 -14.44 -20.11 13.56
CA ALA A 333 -13.97 -20.13 14.94
C ALA A 333 -12.51 -19.63 15.09
N GLU A 334 -11.67 -19.91 14.12
CA GLU A 334 -10.29 -19.43 14.11
C GLU A 334 -10.22 -17.94 13.79
N MET A 335 -10.98 -17.45 12.83
CA MET A 335 -11.11 -16.04 12.52
C MET A 335 -11.59 -15.25 13.75
N GLU A 336 -12.67 -15.71 14.39
CA GLU A 336 -13.19 -15.12 15.62
C GLU A 336 -12.13 -15.07 16.72
N ARG A 337 -11.44 -16.18 16.99
CA ARG A 337 -10.39 -16.27 17.99
C ARG A 337 -9.24 -15.28 17.72
N LYS A 338 -8.79 -15.18 16.47
CA LYS A 338 -7.71 -14.27 16.08
C LYS A 338 -8.12 -12.80 16.27
N ILE A 339 -9.33 -12.43 15.86
CA ILE A 339 -9.90 -11.10 16.08
C ILE A 339 -9.98 -10.80 17.59
N GLN A 340 -10.54 -11.69 18.40
CA GLN A 340 -10.66 -11.54 19.86
C GLN A 340 -9.29 -11.36 20.51
N THR A 341 -8.29 -12.13 20.09
CA THR A 341 -6.93 -12.07 20.64
C THR A 341 -6.32 -10.68 20.46
N ALA A 342 -6.43 -10.11 19.27
CA ALA A 342 -5.89 -8.77 19.00
C ALA A 342 -6.69 -7.67 19.71
N LEU A 343 -8.03 -7.73 19.66
CA LEU A 343 -8.90 -6.74 20.32
C LEU A 343 -8.71 -6.73 21.85
N ALA A 344 -8.59 -7.90 22.48
CA ALA A 344 -8.35 -8.02 23.91
C ALA A 344 -7.00 -7.41 24.33
N ALA A 345 -6.02 -7.38 23.44
CA ALA A 345 -4.74 -6.69 23.63
C ALA A 345 -4.79 -5.19 23.28
N GLY A 346 -5.93 -4.65 22.84
CA GLY A 346 -6.10 -3.25 22.47
C GLY A 346 -5.56 -2.88 21.07
N TYR A 347 -5.33 -3.88 20.21
CA TYR A 347 -4.85 -3.67 18.84
C TYR A 347 -6.03 -3.57 17.86
N GLN A 348 -5.92 -2.65 16.91
CA GLN A 348 -6.80 -2.59 15.73
C GLN A 348 -6.59 -3.86 14.89
N VAL A 349 -7.67 -4.39 14.32
CA VAL A 349 -7.63 -5.55 13.44
C VAL A 349 -7.98 -5.14 12.01
N ASN A 350 -7.11 -5.51 11.08
CA ASN A 350 -7.26 -5.25 9.65
C ASN A 350 -7.28 -6.60 8.93
N VAL A 351 -8.41 -6.96 8.31
CA VAL A 351 -8.60 -8.30 7.73
C VAL A 351 -8.79 -8.19 6.23
N HIS A 352 -7.89 -8.81 5.46
CA HIS A 352 -8.05 -9.00 4.02
C HIS A 352 -9.29 -9.87 3.76
N ALA A 353 -10.24 -9.37 2.99
CA ALA A 353 -11.39 -10.12 2.50
C ALA A 353 -11.82 -9.59 1.13
N ILE A 354 -11.65 -10.41 0.10
CA ILE A 354 -12.00 -10.08 -1.28
C ILE A 354 -13.36 -10.66 -1.66
N GLY A 355 -13.60 -11.95 -1.45
CA GLY A 355 -14.85 -12.60 -1.80
C GLY A 355 -15.99 -12.31 -0.82
N ASP A 356 -17.23 -12.46 -1.29
CA ASP A 356 -18.42 -12.18 -0.48
C ASP A 356 -18.62 -13.18 0.68
N ALA A 357 -18.09 -14.40 0.57
CA ALA A 357 -18.07 -15.34 1.70
C ALA A 357 -17.02 -14.95 2.74
N ALA A 358 -15.83 -14.50 2.30
CA ALA A 358 -14.79 -14.02 3.20
C ALA A 358 -15.22 -12.75 3.93
N ASN A 359 -15.81 -11.79 3.23
CA ASN A 359 -16.36 -10.57 3.84
C ASN A 359 -17.41 -10.92 4.89
N ARG A 360 -18.30 -11.88 4.62
CA ARG A 360 -19.29 -12.35 5.60
C ARG A 360 -18.64 -12.99 6.81
N GLN A 361 -17.69 -13.89 6.63
CA GLN A 361 -16.94 -14.52 7.72
C GLN A 361 -16.31 -13.46 8.65
N VAL A 362 -15.67 -12.44 8.05
CA VAL A 362 -15.01 -11.36 8.82
C VAL A 362 -16.03 -10.50 9.56
N LEU A 363 -17.16 -10.16 8.93
CA LEU A 363 -18.23 -9.42 9.59
C LEU A 363 -18.83 -10.20 10.77
N ASP A 364 -19.07 -11.50 10.60
CA ASP A 364 -19.57 -12.39 11.66
C ASP A 364 -18.54 -12.49 12.79
N GLY A 365 -17.25 -12.66 12.45
CA GLY A 365 -16.14 -12.68 13.40
C GLY A 365 -16.03 -11.41 14.23
N PHE A 366 -16.13 -10.23 13.62
CA PHE A 366 -16.16 -8.95 14.36
C PHE A 366 -17.38 -8.81 15.24
N GLU A 367 -18.56 -9.21 14.76
CA GLU A 367 -19.79 -9.14 15.56
C GLU A 367 -19.68 -10.02 16.81
N ALA A 368 -19.16 -11.23 16.69
CA ALA A 368 -18.92 -12.15 17.80
C ALA A 368 -17.84 -11.62 18.76
N ALA A 369 -16.71 -11.16 18.21
CA ALA A 369 -15.60 -10.63 19.00
C ALA A 369 -16.00 -9.38 19.80
N TYR A 370 -16.78 -8.46 19.22
CA TYR A 370 -17.27 -7.28 19.93
C TYR A 370 -18.19 -7.60 21.09
N LYS A 371 -18.98 -8.68 20.96
CA LYS A 371 -19.83 -9.17 22.08
C LYS A 371 -18.98 -9.77 23.20
N ALA A 372 -17.87 -10.42 22.86
CA ALA A 372 -17.03 -11.11 23.82
C ALA A 372 -16.04 -10.19 24.54
N VAL A 373 -15.36 -9.29 23.81
CA VAL A 373 -14.22 -8.51 24.35
C VAL A 373 -14.29 -7.01 24.06
N GLY A 374 -15.32 -6.52 23.35
CA GLY A 374 -15.39 -5.11 22.93
C GLY A 374 -14.46 -4.77 21.78
N GLY A 375 -13.92 -3.53 21.74
CA GLY A 375 -12.93 -3.11 20.73
C GLY A 375 -13.53 -2.50 19.46
N ARG A 376 -14.83 -2.16 19.45
CA ARG A 376 -15.50 -1.49 18.30
C ARG A 376 -14.92 -0.09 18.04
N GLU A 377 -14.38 0.57 19.05
CA GLU A 377 -13.74 1.89 18.99
C GLU A 377 -12.32 1.85 18.39
N LEU A 378 -11.74 0.66 18.20
CA LEU A 378 -10.39 0.49 17.69
C LEU A 378 -10.27 0.72 16.17
N ARG A 379 -11.37 1.15 15.51
CA ARG A 379 -11.40 1.51 14.07
C ARG A 379 -10.98 0.36 13.17
N ASN A 380 -11.47 -0.84 13.47
CA ASN A 380 -11.15 -2.05 12.75
C ASN A 380 -11.53 -1.94 11.28
N ARG A 381 -10.80 -2.66 10.42
CA ARG A 381 -10.91 -2.51 8.98
C ARG A 381 -11.15 -3.86 8.30
N ILE A 382 -11.87 -3.83 7.18
CA ILE A 382 -11.82 -4.88 6.18
C ILE A 382 -11.02 -4.32 4.99
N GLU A 383 -9.90 -4.97 4.71
CA GLU A 383 -9.03 -4.65 3.59
C GLU A 383 -9.62 -5.22 2.31
N HIS A 384 -9.58 -4.45 1.26
CA HIS A 384 -10.17 -4.66 -0.04
C HIS A 384 -11.70 -4.51 -0.02
N ALA A 385 -12.46 -5.27 0.80
CA ALA A 385 -13.93 -5.24 0.78
C ALA A 385 -14.45 -5.26 -0.68
N GLN A 386 -13.84 -6.12 -1.52
CA GLN A 386 -13.84 -5.96 -2.97
C GLN A 386 -15.13 -6.47 -3.60
N VAL A 387 -15.59 -7.66 -3.18
CA VAL A 387 -16.89 -8.24 -3.56
C VAL A 387 -17.66 -8.47 -2.27
N VAL A 388 -18.73 -7.70 -2.04
CA VAL A 388 -19.52 -7.76 -0.81
C VAL A 388 -20.98 -8.02 -1.17
N ALA A 389 -21.60 -9.00 -0.52
CA ALA A 389 -23.03 -9.21 -0.71
C ALA A 389 -23.80 -7.94 -0.33
N LEU A 390 -24.81 -7.55 -1.13
CA LEU A 390 -25.54 -6.30 -0.90
C LEU A 390 -26.17 -6.23 0.50
N SER A 391 -26.57 -7.39 1.07
CA SER A 391 -27.10 -7.48 2.43
C SER A 391 -26.04 -7.20 3.51
N ASP A 392 -24.76 -7.35 3.19
CA ASP A 392 -23.66 -7.19 4.16
C ASP A 392 -23.06 -5.78 4.14
N ILE A 393 -23.24 -5.01 3.07
CA ILE A 393 -22.75 -3.62 2.99
C ILE A 393 -23.19 -2.77 4.19
N PRO A 394 -24.47 -2.77 4.64
CA PRO A 394 -24.90 -2.00 5.81
C PRO A 394 -24.21 -2.40 7.12
N ARG A 395 -23.74 -3.64 7.23
CA ARG A 395 -23.08 -4.15 8.43
C ARG A 395 -21.76 -3.46 8.74
N PHE A 396 -21.04 -2.94 7.73
CA PHE A 396 -19.83 -2.15 7.95
C PHE A 396 -20.13 -0.95 8.84
N LYS A 397 -21.18 -0.19 8.53
CA LYS A 397 -21.60 0.94 9.38
C LYS A 397 -22.10 0.50 10.73
N GLN A 398 -22.91 -0.56 10.79
CA GLN A 398 -23.47 -1.08 12.04
C GLN A 398 -22.37 -1.56 13.00
N LEU A 399 -21.30 -2.15 12.48
CA LEU A 399 -20.16 -2.63 13.25
C LEU A 399 -19.04 -1.58 13.41
N ASN A 400 -19.23 -0.37 12.88
CA ASN A 400 -18.23 0.71 12.88
C ASN A 400 -16.90 0.30 12.23
N LEU A 401 -16.98 -0.49 11.15
CA LEU A 401 -15.81 -0.93 10.37
C LEU A 401 -15.49 0.08 9.27
N ILE A 402 -14.23 0.20 8.95
CA ILE A 402 -13.72 0.98 7.82
C ILE A 402 -13.55 0.02 6.63
N ALA A 403 -13.98 0.43 5.45
CA ALA A 403 -13.65 -0.23 4.20
C ALA A 403 -12.33 0.35 3.67
N SER A 404 -11.25 -0.44 3.70
CA SER A 404 -9.94 -0.03 3.18
C SER A 404 -9.80 -0.55 1.76
N MET A 405 -10.01 0.35 0.79
CA MET A 405 -10.25 -0.04 -0.60
C MET A 405 -9.20 0.56 -1.56
N GLN A 406 -8.94 -0.17 -2.65
CA GLN A 406 -7.96 0.19 -3.66
C GLN A 406 -8.69 0.53 -4.97
N PRO A 407 -8.81 1.82 -5.32
CA PRO A 407 -9.55 2.20 -6.53
C PRO A 407 -8.95 1.64 -7.82
N THR A 408 -7.63 1.48 -7.91
CA THR A 408 -6.96 0.90 -9.07
C THR A 408 -7.35 -0.55 -9.32
N HIS A 409 -7.65 -1.35 -8.28
CA HIS A 409 -8.16 -2.72 -8.45
C HIS A 409 -9.43 -2.76 -9.30
N ALA A 410 -10.32 -1.78 -9.20
CA ALA A 410 -11.53 -1.76 -10.03
C ALA A 410 -11.20 -1.59 -11.52
N THR A 411 -10.20 -0.78 -11.86
CA THR A 411 -9.82 -0.51 -13.26
C THR A 411 -8.90 -1.57 -13.84
N SER A 412 -8.12 -2.26 -13.03
CA SER A 412 -7.32 -3.42 -13.48
C SER A 412 -8.18 -4.69 -13.62
N ASP A 413 -9.17 -4.87 -12.73
CA ASP A 413 -10.03 -6.05 -12.70
C ASP A 413 -11.26 -5.98 -13.64
N MET A 414 -11.62 -4.80 -14.15
CA MET A 414 -12.81 -4.62 -14.99
C MET A 414 -12.86 -5.55 -16.21
N ASN A 415 -11.69 -6.03 -16.66
CA ASN A 415 -11.60 -6.93 -17.81
C ASN A 415 -12.02 -8.37 -17.49
N MET A 416 -12.09 -8.76 -16.21
CA MET A 416 -12.36 -10.15 -15.82
C MET A 416 -13.43 -10.29 -14.72
N ALA A 417 -13.69 -9.23 -13.94
CA ALA A 417 -14.55 -9.33 -12.76
C ALA A 417 -15.95 -9.82 -13.09
N GLN A 418 -16.56 -9.31 -14.19
CA GLN A 418 -17.89 -9.75 -14.60
C GLN A 418 -17.94 -11.24 -14.98
N ASP A 419 -16.90 -11.75 -15.64
CA ASP A 419 -16.80 -13.18 -15.98
C ASP A 419 -16.67 -14.03 -14.73
N ARG A 420 -15.91 -13.57 -13.74
CA ARG A 420 -15.67 -14.26 -12.47
C ARG A 420 -16.94 -14.38 -11.62
N ILE A 421 -17.68 -13.29 -11.44
CA ILE A 421 -18.76 -13.22 -10.44
C ILE A 421 -20.16 -13.02 -11.04
N GLY A 422 -20.26 -12.71 -12.32
CA GLY A 422 -21.54 -12.44 -12.99
C GLY A 422 -22.15 -11.09 -12.61
N PRO A 423 -23.17 -10.63 -13.37
CA PRO A 423 -23.71 -9.26 -13.25
C PRO A 423 -24.38 -8.97 -11.90
N GLU A 424 -24.98 -9.97 -11.25
CA GLU A 424 -25.69 -9.73 -9.99
C GLU A 424 -24.73 -9.46 -8.82
N ARG A 425 -23.66 -10.24 -8.69
CA ARG A 425 -22.66 -10.03 -7.63
C ARG A 425 -21.81 -8.80 -7.90
N LEU A 426 -21.66 -8.42 -9.16
CA LEU A 426 -20.94 -7.21 -9.54
C LEU A 426 -21.56 -5.94 -8.96
N LYS A 427 -22.87 -5.93 -8.64
CA LYS A 427 -23.55 -4.80 -7.98
C LYS A 427 -22.97 -4.49 -6.58
N GLY A 428 -22.38 -5.47 -5.92
CA GLY A 428 -21.73 -5.31 -4.62
C GLY A 428 -20.20 -5.33 -4.71
N ALA A 429 -19.64 -5.34 -5.93
CA ALA A 429 -18.20 -5.34 -6.13
C ALA A 429 -17.68 -3.92 -6.43
N TYR A 430 -16.55 -3.55 -5.81
CA TYR A 430 -15.95 -2.22 -5.93
C TYR A 430 -17.00 -1.10 -5.70
N ALA A 431 -17.88 -1.31 -4.72
CA ALA A 431 -19.14 -0.58 -4.57
C ALA A 431 -19.00 0.66 -3.67
N TRP A 432 -18.02 1.53 -3.97
CA TRP A 432 -17.64 2.68 -3.12
C TRP A 432 -18.81 3.60 -2.80
N ARG A 433 -19.64 3.93 -3.81
CA ARG A 433 -20.82 4.79 -3.61
C ARG A 433 -21.81 4.15 -2.64
N SER A 434 -21.99 2.83 -2.73
CA SER A 434 -22.88 2.09 -1.83
C SER A 434 -22.39 2.18 -0.38
N PHE A 435 -21.09 2.04 -0.14
CA PHE A 435 -20.49 2.20 1.20
C PHE A 435 -20.64 3.64 1.72
N LEU A 436 -20.30 4.63 0.90
CA LEU A 436 -20.42 6.05 1.28
C LEU A 436 -21.87 6.46 1.60
N ASN A 437 -22.83 5.98 0.80
CA ASN A 437 -24.26 6.24 1.03
C ASN A 437 -24.77 5.65 2.35
N GLN A 438 -24.17 4.57 2.85
CA GLN A 438 -24.46 3.99 4.16
C GLN A 438 -23.73 4.73 5.30
N GLY A 439 -22.86 5.69 4.98
CA GLY A 439 -22.02 6.40 5.95
C GLY A 439 -20.84 5.57 6.45
N THR A 440 -20.42 4.56 5.71
CA THR A 440 -19.18 3.82 5.95
C THR A 440 -18.01 4.65 5.46
N ARG A 441 -16.96 4.75 6.28
CA ARG A 441 -15.73 5.45 5.92
C ARG A 441 -14.90 4.57 4.98
N ILE A 442 -14.36 5.18 3.93
CA ILE A 442 -13.43 4.52 3.01
C ILE A 442 -12.03 5.10 3.22
N ALA A 443 -11.06 4.25 3.50
CA ALA A 443 -9.64 4.59 3.47
C ALA A 443 -9.06 4.13 2.13
N GLY A 444 -8.45 5.04 1.37
CA GLY A 444 -7.87 4.76 0.07
C GLY A 444 -6.43 4.25 0.19
N GLY A 445 -6.08 3.28 -0.63
CA GLY A 445 -4.73 2.76 -0.79
C GLY A 445 -4.54 2.19 -2.18
N SER A 446 -3.37 1.64 -2.46
CA SER A 446 -3.04 1.04 -3.75
C SER A 446 -2.78 -0.47 -3.67
N ASP A 447 -2.44 -0.98 -2.48
CA ASP A 447 -1.92 -2.34 -2.30
C ASP A 447 -0.58 -2.54 -3.04
N PHE A 448 0.23 -1.47 -3.11
CA PHE A 448 1.53 -1.57 -3.76
C PHE A 448 2.39 -2.70 -3.15
N PRO A 449 3.14 -3.49 -3.93
CA PRO A 449 3.41 -3.34 -5.36
C PRO A 449 2.44 -4.10 -6.29
N VAL A 450 1.29 -4.57 -5.81
CA VAL A 450 0.26 -5.21 -6.66
C VAL A 450 -0.22 -4.22 -7.71
N GLU A 451 -0.50 -2.99 -7.27
CA GLU A 451 -0.73 -1.84 -8.14
C GLU A 451 0.39 -0.80 -7.97
N SER A 452 0.37 0.25 -8.79
CA SER A 452 1.32 1.36 -8.64
C SER A 452 1.06 2.12 -7.33
N ASP A 453 2.14 2.49 -6.63
CA ASP A 453 2.10 3.34 -5.45
C ASP A 453 1.81 4.82 -5.75
N ASN A 454 1.62 5.20 -7.03
CA ASN A 454 1.25 6.56 -7.40
C ASN A 454 -0.21 6.87 -7.00
N PRO A 455 -0.46 7.69 -5.97
CA PRO A 455 -1.81 7.92 -5.45
C PRO A 455 -2.72 8.65 -6.44
N PHE A 456 -2.16 9.35 -7.45
CA PHE A 456 -2.96 10.00 -8.50
C PHE A 456 -3.62 8.98 -9.43
N PHE A 457 -3.06 7.77 -9.56
CA PHE A 457 -3.73 6.66 -10.26
C PHE A 457 -4.96 6.20 -9.49
N GLY A 458 -4.86 6.08 -8.16
CA GLY A 458 -6.00 5.79 -7.29
C GLY A 458 -7.07 6.88 -7.33
N LEU A 459 -6.68 8.16 -7.26
CA LEU A 459 -7.62 9.29 -7.39
C LEU A 459 -8.32 9.30 -8.75
N HIS A 460 -7.58 9.06 -9.84
CA HIS A 460 -8.15 8.95 -11.19
C HIS A 460 -9.16 7.80 -11.26
N ALA A 461 -8.77 6.60 -10.85
CA ALA A 461 -9.64 5.42 -10.87
C ALA A 461 -10.91 5.62 -10.02
N ALA A 462 -10.78 6.23 -8.83
CA ALA A 462 -11.89 6.51 -7.94
C ALA A 462 -12.96 7.43 -8.56
N VAL A 463 -12.51 8.43 -9.33
CA VAL A 463 -13.39 9.46 -9.89
C VAL A 463 -13.92 9.08 -11.27
N THR A 464 -13.08 8.47 -12.12
CA THR A 464 -13.43 8.20 -13.52
C THR A 464 -13.93 6.79 -13.76
N ARG A 465 -13.42 5.80 -12.98
CA ARG A 465 -13.62 4.37 -13.21
C ARG A 465 -13.21 3.92 -14.62
N THR A 466 -12.15 4.53 -15.14
CA THR A 466 -11.55 4.20 -16.44
C THR A 466 -10.08 3.86 -16.29
N ASP A 467 -9.52 3.16 -17.29
CA ASP A 467 -8.07 3.09 -17.47
C ASP A 467 -7.49 4.46 -17.91
N HIS A 468 -6.17 4.54 -18.07
CA HIS A 468 -5.49 5.77 -18.47
C HIS A 468 -5.78 6.19 -19.93
N GLU A 469 -6.32 5.30 -20.76
CA GLU A 469 -6.81 5.60 -22.11
C GLU A 469 -8.30 6.02 -22.14
N GLY A 470 -8.93 6.16 -20.97
CA GLY A 470 -10.34 6.55 -20.83
C GLY A 470 -11.35 5.45 -21.16
N ARG A 471 -10.96 4.18 -21.01
CA ARG A 471 -11.83 3.02 -21.27
C ARG A 471 -12.31 2.37 -19.97
N PRO A 472 -13.53 1.82 -19.90
CA PRO A 472 -14.58 1.99 -20.89
C PRO A 472 -15.11 3.42 -20.91
N ARG A 473 -15.57 3.88 -22.09
CA ARG A 473 -16.13 5.24 -22.22
C ARG A 473 -17.31 5.43 -21.28
N GLY A 474 -17.24 6.45 -20.44
CA GLY A 474 -18.24 6.76 -19.42
C GLY A 474 -17.99 6.10 -18.06
N GLY A 475 -16.95 5.27 -17.94
CA GLY A 475 -16.56 4.61 -16.69
C GLY A 475 -17.21 3.24 -16.49
N TRP A 476 -16.45 2.29 -15.94
CA TRP A 476 -16.93 0.97 -15.56
C TRP A 476 -17.75 1.06 -14.26
N HIS A 477 -19.06 0.78 -14.33
CA HIS A 477 -19.98 0.97 -13.19
C HIS A 477 -19.87 2.37 -12.57
N ALA A 478 -20.00 3.40 -13.42
CA ALA A 478 -19.80 4.81 -13.07
C ALA A 478 -20.71 5.29 -11.93
N GLU A 479 -21.85 4.62 -11.70
CA GLU A 479 -22.74 4.87 -10.55
C GLU A 479 -22.06 4.62 -9.19
N GLN A 480 -20.96 3.87 -9.17
CA GLN A 480 -20.16 3.61 -7.97
C GLN A 480 -18.98 4.58 -7.81
N ALA A 481 -18.78 5.53 -8.72
CA ALA A 481 -17.69 6.48 -8.65
C ALA A 481 -17.75 7.39 -7.40
N MET A 482 -16.60 7.82 -6.92
CA MET A 482 -16.47 8.87 -5.91
C MET A 482 -16.47 10.26 -6.59
N THR A 483 -16.88 11.27 -5.85
CA THR A 483 -16.50 12.65 -6.20
C THR A 483 -15.01 12.86 -5.92
N LEU A 484 -14.41 13.86 -6.56
CA LEU A 484 -12.99 14.18 -6.32
C LEU A 484 -12.70 14.50 -4.84
N ILE A 485 -13.62 15.17 -4.15
CA ILE A 485 -13.47 15.50 -2.73
C ILE A 485 -13.50 14.24 -1.87
N GLU A 486 -14.38 13.28 -2.16
CA GLU A 486 -14.44 11.99 -1.46
C GLU A 486 -13.17 11.16 -1.70
N ALA A 487 -12.70 11.11 -2.95
CA ALA A 487 -11.46 10.42 -3.29
C ALA A 487 -10.24 11.07 -2.61
N PHE A 488 -10.12 12.39 -2.66
CA PHE A 488 -9.06 13.13 -1.98
C PHE A 488 -9.10 12.92 -0.46
N ARG A 489 -10.29 12.90 0.13
CA ARG A 489 -10.48 12.59 1.53
C ARG A 489 -10.04 11.16 1.88
N ALA A 490 -10.33 10.18 1.00
CA ALA A 490 -9.93 8.79 1.19
C ALA A 490 -8.40 8.62 1.26
N PHE A 491 -7.63 9.40 0.46
CA PHE A 491 -6.16 9.39 0.43
C PHE A 491 -5.53 10.44 1.37
N THR A 492 -6.29 11.08 2.24
CA THR A 492 -5.80 12.06 3.23
C THR A 492 -6.42 11.81 4.60
N LEU A 493 -7.52 12.52 4.96
CA LEU A 493 -8.11 12.46 6.31
C LEU A 493 -8.66 11.09 6.68
N ASP A 494 -9.31 10.36 5.76
CA ASP A 494 -9.90 9.07 6.09
C ASP A 494 -8.82 7.98 6.20
N ALA A 495 -7.75 8.04 5.40
CA ALA A 495 -6.57 7.20 5.59
C ALA A 495 -5.87 7.51 6.93
N ALA A 496 -5.68 8.80 7.26
CA ALA A 496 -5.14 9.21 8.55
C ALA A 496 -6.02 8.73 9.73
N TYR A 497 -7.35 8.82 9.58
CA TYR A 497 -8.29 8.30 10.58
C TYR A 497 -8.17 6.79 10.75
N ALA A 498 -8.05 6.05 9.65
CA ALA A 498 -7.87 4.59 9.67
C ALA A 498 -6.56 4.17 10.36
N GLN A 499 -5.57 5.05 10.38
CA GLN A 499 -4.27 4.88 11.06
C GLN A 499 -4.23 5.54 12.45
N HIS A 500 -5.35 6.05 12.97
CA HIS A 500 -5.44 6.80 14.23
C HIS A 500 -4.57 8.09 14.29
N GLN A 501 -4.27 8.67 13.15
CA GLN A 501 -3.36 9.82 13.03
C GLN A 501 -4.04 11.09 12.50
N GLU A 502 -5.37 11.17 12.41
CA GLU A 502 -6.11 12.31 11.87
C GLU A 502 -5.90 13.62 12.65
N LYS A 503 -5.40 13.53 13.87
CA LYS A 503 -5.03 14.70 14.67
C LYS A 503 -3.63 15.22 14.37
N GLU A 504 -2.81 14.40 13.72
CA GLU A 504 -1.40 14.65 13.44
C GLU A 504 -1.14 14.96 11.97
N ILE A 505 -1.84 14.27 11.04
CA ILE A 505 -1.63 14.34 9.58
C ILE A 505 -2.96 14.34 8.80
N GLY A 506 -2.89 14.31 7.48
CA GLY A 506 -4.04 14.20 6.57
C GLY A 506 -4.72 15.53 6.25
N SER A 507 -4.33 16.62 6.90
CA SER A 507 -4.73 18.00 6.54
C SER A 507 -3.69 19.01 7.04
N LEU A 508 -3.79 20.26 6.53
CA LEU A 508 -2.87 21.35 6.90
C LEU A 508 -3.48 22.29 7.94
N GLU A 509 -4.18 21.73 8.91
CA GLU A 509 -4.69 22.47 10.05
C GLU A 509 -3.56 22.80 11.04
N ALA A 510 -3.68 23.94 11.72
CA ALA A 510 -2.69 24.36 12.71
C ALA A 510 -2.46 23.29 13.79
N GLY A 511 -1.19 23.01 14.10
CA GLY A 511 -0.76 22.01 15.07
C GLY A 511 -0.43 20.65 14.46
N LYS A 512 -0.93 20.32 13.27
CA LYS A 512 -0.56 19.07 12.56
C LYS A 512 0.83 19.14 11.97
N TRP A 513 1.41 18.00 11.64
CA TRP A 513 2.68 17.94 10.94
C TRP A 513 2.61 18.66 9.59
N ALA A 514 3.66 19.37 9.25
CA ALA A 514 3.81 20.05 7.97
C ALA A 514 4.25 19.02 6.91
N ASP A 515 3.34 18.08 6.64
CA ASP A 515 3.45 17.08 5.58
C ASP A 515 2.62 17.57 4.38
N PHE A 516 3.29 17.93 3.30
CA PHE A 516 2.62 18.49 2.12
C PHE A 516 3.41 18.22 0.84
N ILE A 517 2.72 18.39 -0.28
CA ILE A 517 3.29 18.22 -1.62
C ILE A 517 3.03 19.46 -2.48
N LEU A 518 3.94 19.71 -3.41
CA LEU A 518 3.74 20.63 -4.53
C LEU A 518 3.63 19.85 -5.82
N ILE A 519 2.58 20.10 -6.58
CA ILE A 519 2.27 19.40 -7.84
C ILE A 519 2.16 20.39 -9.00
N ASP A 520 2.39 19.89 -10.22
CA ASP A 520 2.50 20.69 -11.45
C ASP A 520 1.17 21.24 -11.96
N ARG A 521 0.03 20.70 -11.53
CA ARG A 521 -1.32 21.03 -12.03
C ARG A 521 -2.29 21.26 -10.89
N ASP A 522 -3.36 22.04 -11.13
CA ASP A 522 -4.43 22.23 -10.16
C ASP A 522 -5.40 21.05 -10.20
N LEU A 523 -5.28 20.15 -9.21
CA LEU A 523 -6.10 18.95 -9.05
C LEU A 523 -7.61 19.25 -9.08
N PHE A 524 -8.02 20.40 -8.54
CA PHE A 524 -9.44 20.77 -8.41
C PHE A 524 -9.97 21.62 -9.58
N ALA A 525 -9.11 22.01 -10.52
CA ALA A 525 -9.48 22.79 -11.69
C ALA A 525 -9.28 22.03 -13.03
N MET A 526 -8.53 20.92 -13.01
CA MET A 526 -8.26 20.13 -14.21
C MET A 526 -9.36 19.09 -14.49
N PRO A 527 -9.46 18.57 -15.74
CA PRO A 527 -10.35 17.46 -16.06
C PRO A 527 -9.97 16.20 -15.28
N ALA A 528 -10.97 15.48 -14.76
CA ALA A 528 -10.73 14.25 -13.99
C ALA A 528 -9.96 13.17 -14.79
N ALA A 529 -10.15 13.12 -16.10
CA ALA A 529 -9.45 12.19 -17.01
C ALA A 529 -7.94 12.37 -17.03
N ASP A 530 -7.43 13.54 -16.62
CA ASP A 530 -6.00 13.87 -16.65
C ASP A 530 -5.31 13.74 -15.29
N ILE A 531 -6.04 13.40 -14.22
CA ILE A 531 -5.50 13.32 -12.84
C ILE A 531 -4.28 12.40 -12.76
N TRP A 532 -4.28 11.27 -13.45
CA TRP A 532 -3.16 10.31 -13.46
C TRP A 532 -1.85 10.88 -14.03
N GLN A 533 -1.92 12.00 -14.79
CA GLN A 533 -0.75 12.66 -15.39
C GLN A 533 -0.07 13.68 -14.46
N ILE A 534 -0.64 13.94 -13.28
CA ILE A 534 -0.08 14.87 -12.29
C ILE A 534 1.32 14.41 -11.91
N LYS A 535 2.23 15.37 -11.85
CA LYS A 535 3.61 15.16 -11.39
C LYS A 535 3.83 15.88 -10.06
N VAL A 536 4.39 15.13 -9.12
CA VAL A 536 4.88 15.72 -7.88
C VAL A 536 6.22 16.40 -8.15
N GLU A 537 6.37 17.62 -7.70
CA GLU A 537 7.61 18.39 -7.85
C GLU A 537 8.36 18.51 -6.53
N GLN A 538 7.64 18.49 -5.42
CA GLN A 538 8.25 18.50 -4.10
C GLN A 538 7.37 17.73 -3.12
N THR A 539 8.01 17.01 -2.22
CA THR A 539 7.37 16.37 -1.06
C THR A 539 8.07 16.82 0.21
N TRP A 540 7.29 17.20 1.19
CA TRP A 540 7.75 17.69 2.47
C TRP A 540 7.16 16.83 3.59
N VAL A 541 8.01 16.41 4.54
CA VAL A 541 7.61 15.64 5.72
C VAL A 541 8.17 16.34 6.95
N ALA A 542 7.31 16.61 7.92
CA ALA A 542 7.65 17.39 9.11
C ALA A 542 8.40 18.70 8.78
N GLY A 543 7.95 19.40 7.74
CA GLY A 543 8.54 20.65 7.29
C GLY A 543 9.94 20.53 6.65
N LYS A 544 10.38 19.32 6.35
CA LYS A 544 11.64 19.06 5.63
C LYS A 544 11.34 18.57 4.23
N ARG A 545 11.98 19.16 3.23
CA ARG A 545 11.88 18.67 1.86
C ARG A 545 12.60 17.33 1.75
N VAL A 546 11.89 16.30 1.28
CA VAL A 546 12.40 14.92 1.11
C VAL A 546 12.44 14.49 -0.35
N PHE A 547 11.78 15.27 -1.24
CA PHE A 547 11.83 15.12 -2.69
C PHE A 547 11.75 16.51 -3.37
#